data_3a034e4e98b4c5682deea9cdd979adab
#
_entry.id   3a034e4e98b4c5682deea9cdd979adab
#
_cell.length_a   1.000
_cell.length_b   1.000
_cell.length_c   1.000
_cell.angle_alpha   90.00
_cell.angle_beta   90.00
_cell.angle_gamma   90.00
#
_symmetry.space_group_name_H-M   'P 1'
#
loop_
_entity.id
_entity.type
_entity.pdbx_description
1 polymer ?
#
loop_
_entity_poly.entity_id
_entity_poly.type
_entity_poly.pdbx_seq_one_letter_code
_entity_poly.pdbx_strand_id
1 'polypeptide(L)'
;MLEIDPSSLEAQRSLGALYQSEGKAAEAVAAYATMVNMAPHDRDANLALATLYEQTGKYQESVAAVERIPVTSRPPDVLPLLAHDYFELAQPNKVPSLILEVLRLPPARRGTALDFVAVLLHNGYVQDASKLMEAIRPAKPDAGYVHVLARVREAEGRRAETRQLLAEALRMQPKSFDILFDSGRFAAEENRWKDSLELLKRADAVKPDNPAVLMKLAVEYTQIGELERARVASKRLYDLEPDNPNAQYVYGRILQETKRFQEIVDPLARKMVAERPNDPHALFLLGMIDYDEGNNAESRREFTRSLQFDPTNNDTRYYLAMLDERLGNFDAARKSLEEVVKTDPNHAGAQQELGVIRLRQGDIAGARTALEIALKLRPDIPQTHYQLGLVYARLGMTDQAKTQTEIYQELNQAVNDKLKRDMYPQSPNTKSAPQ
;
A
#
# COMPACT_ATOMS: atom_id res chain seq x y z
N MET A 1 48.02 -2.50 9.91
CA MET A 1 48.03 -3.99 10.05
C MET A 1 48.26 -4.71 8.71
N LEU A 2 47.62 -4.34 7.62
CA LEU A 2 47.85 -4.96 6.29
C LEU A 2 49.23 -4.70 5.69
N GLU A 3 49.88 -3.61 6.06
CA GLU A 3 51.30 -3.35 5.69
C GLU A 3 52.29 -4.32 6.38
N ILE A 4 51.83 -4.95 7.49
CA ILE A 4 52.66 -5.87 8.27
C ILE A 4 52.40 -7.31 7.79
N ASP A 5 51.16 -7.69 7.49
CA ASP A 5 50.79 -9.03 7.02
C ASP A 5 49.49 -9.02 6.21
N PRO A 6 49.58 -8.92 4.87
CA PRO A 6 48.40 -8.98 3.99
C PRO A 6 47.64 -10.31 4.04
N SER A 7 48.27 -11.36 4.53
CA SER A 7 47.68 -12.69 4.68
C SER A 7 47.05 -12.95 6.06
N SER A 8 46.96 -11.94 6.91
CA SER A 8 46.28 -12.04 8.20
C SER A 8 44.78 -12.08 8.05
N LEU A 9 44.13 -13.18 8.42
CA LEU A 9 42.67 -13.32 8.44
C LEU A 9 42.02 -12.26 9.32
N GLU A 10 42.60 -11.90 10.45
CA GLU A 10 42.08 -10.88 11.35
C GLU A 10 42.15 -9.48 10.75
N ALA A 11 43.24 -9.18 10.02
CA ALA A 11 43.35 -7.91 9.30
C ALA A 11 42.36 -7.79 8.16
N GLN A 12 42.14 -8.84 7.37
CA GLN A 12 41.14 -8.86 6.30
C GLN A 12 39.72 -8.77 6.87
N ARG A 13 39.41 -9.43 7.99
CA ARG A 13 38.13 -9.32 8.69
C ARG A 13 37.85 -7.88 9.12
N SER A 14 38.82 -7.25 9.76
CA SER A 14 38.72 -5.87 10.23
C SER A 14 38.53 -4.88 9.07
N LEU A 15 39.24 -5.11 7.96
CA LEU A 15 39.14 -4.29 6.76
C LEU A 15 37.78 -4.46 6.08
N GLY A 16 37.27 -5.70 5.94
CA GLY A 16 35.95 -5.99 5.41
C GLY A 16 34.84 -5.31 6.22
N ALA A 17 34.90 -5.43 7.55
CA ALA A 17 33.95 -4.76 8.46
C ALA A 17 34.02 -3.22 8.36
N LEU A 18 35.21 -2.65 8.23
CA LEU A 18 35.39 -1.20 8.03
C LEU A 18 34.76 -0.74 6.72
N TYR A 19 35.08 -1.39 5.61
CA TYR A 19 34.50 -1.05 4.31
C TYR A 19 32.96 -1.19 4.30
N GLN A 20 32.45 -2.22 4.96
CA GLN A 20 31.00 -2.40 5.10
C GLN A 20 30.36 -1.25 5.90
N SER A 21 31.01 -0.80 6.98
CA SER A 21 30.53 0.35 7.77
C SER A 21 30.58 1.69 7.01
N GLU A 22 31.51 1.81 6.04
CA GLU A 22 31.65 2.97 5.16
C GLU A 22 30.76 2.89 3.90
N GLY A 23 29.95 1.83 3.74
CA GLY A 23 29.12 1.62 2.55
C GLY A 23 29.92 1.24 1.28
N LYS A 24 31.18 0.88 1.41
CA LYS A 24 32.07 0.47 0.31
C LYS A 24 31.92 -1.03 0.02
N ALA A 25 30.79 -1.41 -0.58
CA ALA A 25 30.42 -2.81 -0.75
C ALA A 25 31.43 -3.61 -1.60
N ALA A 26 31.97 -3.03 -2.67
CA ALA A 26 32.92 -3.72 -3.54
C ALA A 26 34.24 -4.05 -2.84
N GLU A 27 34.76 -3.11 -2.05
CA GLU A 27 35.98 -3.28 -1.26
C GLU A 27 35.76 -4.27 -0.10
N ALA A 28 34.57 -4.23 0.53
CA ALA A 28 34.20 -5.21 1.57
C ALA A 28 34.15 -6.63 0.99
N VAL A 29 33.53 -6.81 -0.19
CA VAL A 29 33.51 -8.10 -0.89
C VAL A 29 34.94 -8.58 -1.20
N ALA A 30 35.84 -7.72 -1.65
CA ALA A 30 37.23 -8.10 -1.96
C ALA A 30 37.99 -8.58 -0.71
N ALA A 31 37.81 -7.91 0.43
CA ALA A 31 38.43 -8.30 1.69
C ALA A 31 37.92 -9.66 2.21
N TYR A 32 36.59 -9.85 2.24
CA TYR A 32 36.01 -11.13 2.66
C TYR A 32 36.26 -12.27 1.66
N ALA A 33 36.32 -12.01 0.36
CA ALA A 33 36.72 -12.99 -0.63
C ALA A 33 38.18 -13.45 -0.42
N THR A 34 39.09 -12.55 -0.04
CA THR A 34 40.46 -12.89 0.33
C THR A 34 40.46 -13.82 1.53
N MET A 35 39.65 -13.57 2.57
CA MET A 35 39.49 -14.48 3.71
C MET A 35 38.97 -15.86 3.30
N VAL A 36 37.95 -15.93 2.44
CA VAL A 36 37.40 -17.21 1.97
C VAL A 36 38.42 -17.98 1.11
N ASN A 37 39.26 -17.30 0.33
CA ASN A 37 40.36 -17.97 -0.38
C ASN A 37 41.41 -18.59 0.56
N MET A 38 41.62 -17.98 1.71
CA MET A 38 42.56 -18.49 2.72
C MET A 38 41.93 -19.56 3.63
N ALA A 39 40.63 -19.36 3.95
CA ALA A 39 39.83 -20.25 4.81
C ALA A 39 38.43 -20.46 4.19
N PRO A 40 38.25 -21.41 3.23
CA PRO A 40 37.03 -21.59 2.45
C PRO A 40 35.76 -21.83 3.26
N HIS A 41 35.90 -22.38 4.47
CA HIS A 41 34.77 -22.68 5.35
C HIS A 41 34.67 -21.70 6.55
N ASP A 42 35.38 -20.56 6.50
CA ASP A 42 35.20 -19.52 7.52
C ASP A 42 33.75 -19.03 7.49
N ARG A 43 33.04 -19.29 8.59
CA ARG A 43 31.61 -19.01 8.69
C ARG A 43 31.30 -17.52 8.53
N ASP A 44 32.07 -16.69 9.26
CA ASP A 44 31.75 -15.27 9.35
C ASP A 44 32.06 -14.54 8.03
N ALA A 45 33.14 -14.92 7.34
CA ALA A 45 33.45 -14.37 6.02
C ALA A 45 32.42 -14.78 4.96
N ASN A 46 31.97 -16.04 4.96
CA ASN A 46 30.96 -16.51 4.03
C ASN A 46 29.59 -15.86 4.30
N LEU A 47 29.20 -15.63 5.56
CA LEU A 47 27.97 -14.91 5.91
C LEU A 47 28.03 -13.45 5.45
N ALA A 48 29.15 -12.76 5.70
CA ALA A 48 29.34 -11.40 5.26
C ALA A 48 29.25 -11.27 3.72
N LEU A 49 29.90 -12.20 2.99
CA LEU A 49 29.81 -12.26 1.54
C LEU A 49 28.38 -12.52 1.06
N ALA A 50 27.67 -13.47 1.67
CA ALA A 50 26.29 -13.77 1.29
C ALA A 50 25.40 -12.52 1.42
N THR A 51 25.48 -11.83 2.56
CA THR A 51 24.72 -10.61 2.79
C THR A 51 25.05 -9.50 1.76
N LEU A 52 26.34 -9.29 1.47
CA LEU A 52 26.77 -8.29 0.49
C LEU A 52 26.35 -8.64 -0.95
N TYR A 53 26.40 -9.92 -1.31
CA TYR A 53 25.96 -10.39 -2.61
C TYR A 53 24.45 -10.27 -2.78
N GLU A 54 23.67 -10.62 -1.76
CA GLU A 54 22.21 -10.46 -1.74
C GLU A 54 21.82 -8.98 -1.92
N GLN A 55 22.42 -8.05 -1.16
CA GLN A 55 22.19 -6.62 -1.27
C GLN A 55 22.50 -6.04 -2.66
N THR A 56 23.35 -6.71 -3.44
CA THR A 56 23.72 -6.30 -4.80
C THR A 56 23.05 -7.13 -5.90
N GLY A 57 22.06 -7.97 -5.54
CA GLY A 57 21.32 -8.81 -6.47
C GLY A 57 22.14 -9.97 -7.06
N LYS A 58 23.28 -10.32 -6.45
CA LYS A 58 24.15 -11.43 -6.88
C LYS A 58 23.76 -12.72 -6.14
N TYR A 59 22.53 -13.16 -6.37
CA TYR A 59 21.92 -14.27 -5.63
C TYR A 59 22.65 -15.60 -5.80
N GLN A 60 23.24 -15.87 -6.98
CA GLN A 60 24.00 -17.10 -7.23
C GLN A 60 25.27 -17.15 -6.37
N GLU A 61 25.98 -16.03 -6.24
CA GLU A 61 27.18 -15.89 -5.41
C GLU A 61 26.84 -15.92 -3.92
N SER A 62 25.68 -15.35 -3.53
CA SER A 62 25.16 -15.42 -2.17
C SER A 62 24.90 -16.88 -1.76
N VAL A 63 24.15 -17.63 -2.57
CA VAL A 63 23.92 -19.07 -2.35
C VAL A 63 25.24 -19.82 -2.22
N ALA A 64 26.19 -19.60 -3.16
CA ALA A 64 27.47 -20.28 -3.14
C ALA A 64 28.28 -19.98 -1.87
N ALA A 65 28.20 -18.78 -1.33
CA ALA A 65 28.83 -18.42 -0.07
C ALA A 65 28.20 -19.15 1.12
N VAL A 66 26.87 -19.20 1.21
CA VAL A 66 26.17 -19.92 2.28
C VAL A 66 26.43 -21.44 2.20
N GLU A 67 26.43 -22.03 1.00
CA GLU A 67 26.64 -23.48 0.79
C GLU A 67 28.05 -23.95 1.20
N ARG A 68 29.06 -23.03 1.25
CA ARG A 68 30.39 -23.34 1.80
C ARG A 68 30.39 -23.55 3.33
N ILE A 69 29.37 -23.03 4.02
CA ILE A 69 29.21 -23.22 5.45
C ILE A 69 28.58 -24.60 5.69
N PRO A 70 29.23 -25.49 6.43
CA PRO A 70 28.66 -26.78 6.79
C PRO A 70 27.28 -26.61 7.45
N VAL A 71 26.29 -27.42 7.07
CA VAL A 71 24.91 -27.32 7.58
C VAL A 71 24.85 -27.32 9.11
N THR A 72 25.72 -28.12 9.78
CA THR A 72 25.80 -28.18 11.25
C THR A 72 26.34 -26.91 11.90
N SER A 73 27.05 -26.07 11.14
CA SER A 73 27.66 -24.81 11.61
C SER A 73 26.92 -23.58 11.07
N ARG A 74 25.92 -23.80 10.21
CA ARG A 74 25.11 -22.74 9.60
C ARG A 74 24.22 -22.09 10.65
N PRO A 75 24.27 -20.76 10.81
CA PRO A 75 23.37 -20.09 11.73
C PRO A 75 21.94 -20.07 11.15
N PRO A 76 20.92 -20.22 12.02
CA PRO A 76 19.53 -20.30 11.55
C PRO A 76 19.02 -19.06 10.83
N ASP A 77 19.52 -17.89 11.15
CA ASP A 77 19.17 -16.60 10.59
C ASP A 77 19.58 -16.42 9.11
N VAL A 78 20.45 -17.29 8.60
CA VAL A 78 20.79 -17.31 7.17
C VAL A 78 19.77 -18.07 6.31
N LEU A 79 18.91 -18.88 6.91
CA LEU A 79 17.94 -19.69 6.15
C LEU A 79 16.89 -18.85 5.42
N PRO A 80 16.35 -17.74 6.00
CA PRO A 80 15.48 -16.82 5.26
C PRO A 80 16.17 -16.22 4.04
N LEU A 81 17.44 -15.77 4.17
CA LEU A 81 18.25 -15.23 3.08
C LEU A 81 18.41 -16.27 1.96
N LEU A 82 18.81 -17.48 2.31
CA LEU A 82 19.00 -18.57 1.35
C LEU A 82 17.69 -18.95 0.64
N ALA A 83 16.57 -18.91 1.34
CA ALA A 83 15.25 -19.13 0.75
C ALA A 83 14.87 -18.02 -0.24
N HIS A 84 15.11 -16.76 0.12
CA HIS A 84 14.92 -15.61 -0.76
C HIS A 84 15.77 -15.76 -2.03
N ASP A 85 17.06 -16.04 -1.89
CA ASP A 85 17.95 -16.25 -3.03
C ASP A 85 17.47 -17.37 -3.97
N TYR A 86 16.98 -18.49 -3.41
CA TYR A 86 16.43 -19.57 -4.24
C TYR A 86 15.16 -19.16 -5.00
N PHE A 87 14.31 -18.28 -4.42
CA PHE A 87 13.16 -17.75 -5.14
C PHE A 87 13.60 -16.83 -6.28
N GLU A 88 14.54 -15.93 -6.03
CA GLU A 88 15.07 -15.01 -7.06
C GLU A 88 15.76 -15.75 -8.21
N LEU A 89 16.40 -16.89 -7.91
CA LEU A 89 17.01 -17.78 -8.91
C LEU A 89 16.02 -18.74 -9.60
N ALA A 90 14.72 -18.62 -9.33
CA ALA A 90 13.69 -19.54 -9.82
C ALA A 90 13.97 -21.03 -9.48
N GLN A 91 14.52 -21.28 -8.26
CA GLN A 91 14.84 -22.60 -7.72
C GLN A 91 13.99 -22.96 -6.47
N PRO A 92 12.65 -22.78 -6.48
CA PRO A 92 11.81 -23.01 -5.29
C PRO A 92 11.82 -24.48 -4.81
N ASN A 93 12.23 -25.41 -5.66
CA ASN A 93 12.36 -26.84 -5.31
C ASN A 93 13.42 -27.09 -4.23
N LYS A 94 14.33 -26.15 -3.95
CA LYS A 94 15.32 -26.26 -2.87
C LYS A 94 14.77 -25.81 -1.50
N VAL A 95 13.71 -24.99 -1.49
CA VAL A 95 13.15 -24.40 -0.25
C VAL A 95 12.64 -25.45 0.75
N PRO A 96 11.97 -26.57 0.35
CA PRO A 96 11.52 -27.59 1.30
C PRO A 96 12.65 -28.17 2.17
N SER A 97 13.86 -28.26 1.65
CA SER A 97 15.03 -28.75 2.43
C SER A 97 15.39 -27.79 3.56
N LEU A 98 15.25 -26.48 3.35
CA LEU A 98 15.48 -25.45 4.36
C LEU A 98 14.41 -25.49 5.48
N ILE A 99 13.15 -25.76 5.12
CA ILE A 99 12.07 -25.98 6.11
C ILE A 99 12.45 -27.15 7.04
N LEU A 100 12.92 -28.25 6.48
CA LEU A 100 13.39 -29.39 7.28
C LEU A 100 14.58 -29.03 8.17
N GLU A 101 15.47 -28.15 7.70
CA GLU A 101 16.61 -27.65 8.50
C GLU A 101 16.12 -26.84 9.69
N VAL A 102 15.16 -25.90 9.49
CA VAL A 102 14.51 -25.16 10.60
C VAL A 102 13.86 -26.10 11.61
N LEU A 103 13.13 -27.11 11.15
CA LEU A 103 12.42 -28.03 12.04
C LEU A 103 13.35 -28.91 12.90
N ARG A 104 14.60 -29.10 12.47
CA ARG A 104 15.65 -29.79 13.26
C ARG A 104 16.27 -28.91 14.35
N LEU A 105 16.06 -27.59 14.29
CA LEU A 105 16.58 -26.69 15.33
C LEU A 105 15.92 -26.97 16.68
N PRO A 106 16.65 -26.80 17.79
CA PRO A 106 16.07 -26.79 19.13
C PRO A 106 14.93 -25.74 19.23
N PRO A 107 13.84 -26.01 19.97
CA PRO A 107 12.73 -25.06 20.08
C PRO A 107 13.11 -23.63 20.44
N ALA A 108 14.10 -23.46 21.33
CA ALA A 108 14.60 -22.15 21.75
C ALA A 108 15.26 -21.34 20.60
N ARG A 109 15.68 -21.98 19.52
CA ARG A 109 16.33 -21.35 18.35
C ARG A 109 15.39 -21.19 17.14
N ARG A 110 14.14 -21.64 17.26
CA ARG A 110 13.16 -21.56 16.16
C ARG A 110 12.55 -20.16 15.98
N GLY A 111 12.86 -19.21 16.86
CA GLY A 111 12.38 -17.83 16.76
C GLY A 111 12.78 -17.12 15.46
N THR A 112 13.96 -17.45 14.91
CA THR A 112 14.45 -16.96 13.61
C THR A 112 13.63 -17.49 12.42
N ALA A 113 12.81 -18.53 12.63
CA ALA A 113 11.93 -19.06 11.60
C ALA A 113 10.76 -18.12 11.24
N LEU A 114 10.47 -17.11 12.05
CA LEU A 114 9.43 -16.12 11.72
C LEU A 114 9.81 -15.32 10.46
N ASP A 115 11.08 -14.98 10.29
CA ASP A 115 11.56 -14.30 9.08
C ASP A 115 11.45 -15.22 7.85
N PHE A 116 11.71 -16.51 8.05
CA PHE A 116 11.52 -17.49 6.97
C PHE A 116 10.04 -17.63 6.57
N VAL A 117 9.12 -17.62 7.52
CA VAL A 117 7.66 -17.57 7.23
C VAL A 117 7.32 -16.33 6.41
N ALA A 118 7.91 -15.17 6.71
CA ALA A 118 7.70 -13.94 5.96
C ALA A 118 8.16 -14.09 4.49
N VAL A 119 9.32 -14.72 4.25
CA VAL A 119 9.81 -15.02 2.89
C VAL A 119 8.86 -15.96 2.14
N LEU A 120 8.36 -17.00 2.80
CA LEU A 120 7.39 -17.93 2.20
C LEU A 120 6.10 -17.21 1.80
N LEU A 121 5.57 -16.35 2.66
CA LEU A 121 4.37 -15.55 2.39
C LEU A 121 4.57 -14.59 1.21
N HIS A 122 5.71 -13.90 1.18
CA HIS A 122 6.05 -12.98 0.09
C HIS A 122 6.03 -13.67 -1.28
N ASN A 123 6.48 -14.93 -1.32
CA ASN A 123 6.55 -15.72 -2.54
C ASN A 123 5.29 -16.60 -2.80
N GLY A 124 4.21 -16.39 -2.02
CA GLY A 124 2.94 -17.09 -2.22
C GLY A 124 2.88 -18.55 -1.70
N TYR A 125 3.89 -19.00 -0.94
CA TYR A 125 3.96 -20.34 -0.34
C TYR A 125 3.16 -20.42 0.98
N VAL A 126 1.88 -20.04 0.92
CA VAL A 126 1.00 -19.88 2.10
C VAL A 126 0.86 -21.18 2.88
N GLN A 127 0.72 -22.33 2.18
CA GLN A 127 0.55 -23.64 2.84
C GLN A 127 1.78 -24.07 3.62
N ASP A 128 2.98 -23.82 3.07
CA ASP A 128 4.23 -24.15 3.74
C ASP A 128 4.50 -23.20 4.91
N ALA A 129 4.18 -21.90 4.76
CA ALA A 129 4.18 -20.91 5.82
C ALA A 129 3.26 -21.34 6.99
N SER A 130 2.04 -21.79 6.68
CA SER A 130 1.07 -22.26 7.68
C SER A 130 1.57 -23.50 8.44
N LYS A 131 2.06 -24.51 7.72
CA LYS A 131 2.64 -25.72 8.34
C LYS A 131 3.85 -25.39 9.21
N LEU A 132 4.73 -24.49 8.75
CA LEU A 132 5.89 -24.07 9.52
C LEU A 132 5.47 -23.36 10.80
N MET A 133 4.48 -22.45 10.75
CA MET A 133 3.96 -21.78 11.95
C MET A 133 3.38 -22.75 12.98
N GLU A 134 2.69 -23.79 12.55
CA GLU A 134 2.19 -24.83 13.46
C GLU A 134 3.33 -25.61 14.11
N ALA A 135 4.34 -25.96 13.33
CA ALA A 135 5.49 -26.76 13.80
C ALA A 135 6.42 -26.01 14.75
N ILE A 136 6.52 -24.66 14.61
CA ILE A 136 7.36 -23.81 15.45
C ILE A 136 6.60 -23.18 16.61
N ARG A 137 5.34 -23.54 16.82
CA ARG A 137 4.47 -22.93 17.84
C ARG A 137 5.11 -23.04 19.23
N PRO A 138 5.39 -21.92 19.90
CA PRO A 138 5.96 -21.93 21.24
C PRO A 138 4.88 -22.28 22.28
N ALA A 139 5.27 -22.80 23.43
CA ALA A 139 4.37 -23.10 24.53
C ALA A 139 3.61 -21.84 25.03
N LYS A 140 4.29 -20.68 24.98
CA LYS A 140 3.70 -19.37 25.27
C LYS A 140 4.05 -18.44 24.11
N PRO A 141 3.09 -18.21 23.19
CA PRO A 141 3.27 -17.28 22.08
C PRO A 141 3.57 -15.86 22.56
N ASP A 142 4.55 -15.22 21.94
CA ASP A 142 4.83 -13.80 22.10
C ASP A 142 4.14 -12.97 21.00
N ALA A 143 4.25 -11.65 21.07
CA ALA A 143 3.63 -10.75 20.10
C ALA A 143 4.14 -10.96 18.68
N GLY A 144 5.44 -11.28 18.50
CA GLY A 144 6.05 -11.54 17.20
C GLY A 144 5.44 -12.79 16.55
N TYR A 145 5.33 -13.88 17.29
CA TYR A 145 4.69 -15.10 16.80
C TYR A 145 3.20 -14.85 16.43
N VAL A 146 2.45 -14.18 17.31
CA VAL A 146 1.01 -13.90 17.07
C VAL A 146 0.84 -13.00 15.85
N HIS A 147 1.71 -12.01 15.67
CA HIS A 147 1.70 -11.11 14.52
C HIS A 147 1.97 -11.86 13.20
N VAL A 148 3.03 -12.67 13.14
CA VAL A 148 3.33 -13.46 11.93
C VAL A 148 2.21 -14.47 11.64
N LEU A 149 1.63 -15.10 12.67
CA LEU A 149 0.47 -15.97 12.51
C LEU A 149 -0.74 -15.21 11.92
N ALA A 150 -0.96 -13.98 12.33
CA ALA A 150 -2.00 -13.13 11.75
C ALA A 150 -1.79 -12.92 10.25
N ARG A 151 -0.56 -12.66 9.80
CA ARG A 151 -0.21 -12.52 8.38
C ARG A 151 -0.44 -13.82 7.59
N VAL A 152 -0.14 -14.97 8.19
CA VAL A 152 -0.45 -16.27 7.57
C VAL A 152 -1.97 -16.45 7.43
N ARG A 153 -2.77 -16.16 8.47
CA ARG A 153 -4.23 -16.26 8.41
C ARG A 153 -4.85 -15.29 7.43
N GLU A 154 -4.26 -14.10 7.28
CA GLU A 154 -4.63 -13.14 6.24
C GLU A 154 -4.42 -13.73 4.84
N ALA A 155 -3.25 -14.29 4.57
CA ALA A 155 -2.94 -14.94 3.30
C ALA A 155 -3.82 -16.17 2.99
N GLU A 156 -4.31 -16.85 4.03
CA GLU A 156 -5.32 -17.93 3.92
C GLU A 156 -6.75 -17.40 3.70
N GLY A 157 -6.98 -16.07 3.74
CA GLY A 157 -8.30 -15.46 3.64
C GLY A 157 -9.15 -15.56 4.93
N ARG A 158 -8.57 -15.94 6.06
CA ARG A 158 -9.26 -16.15 7.37
C ARG A 158 -9.41 -14.83 8.12
N ARG A 159 -10.15 -13.88 7.52
CA ARG A 159 -10.24 -12.48 7.98
C ARG A 159 -10.64 -12.30 9.45
N ALA A 160 -11.58 -13.11 9.96
CA ALA A 160 -12.01 -13.01 11.37
C ALA A 160 -10.89 -13.37 12.35
N GLU A 161 -10.10 -14.40 12.05
CA GLU A 161 -8.97 -14.82 12.86
C GLU A 161 -7.82 -13.81 12.77
N THR A 162 -7.53 -13.30 11.55
CA THR A 162 -6.55 -12.23 11.35
C THR A 162 -6.83 -11.05 12.25
N ARG A 163 -8.09 -10.60 12.31
CA ARG A 163 -8.50 -9.47 13.16
C ARG A 163 -8.27 -9.76 14.64
N GLN A 164 -8.61 -10.96 15.10
CA GLN A 164 -8.40 -11.35 16.49
C GLN A 164 -6.92 -11.42 16.87
N LEU A 165 -6.09 -12.01 16.01
CA LEU A 165 -4.65 -12.14 16.22
C LEU A 165 -3.94 -10.79 16.19
N LEU A 166 -4.27 -9.90 15.25
CA LEU A 166 -3.71 -8.53 15.23
C LEU A 166 -4.09 -7.75 16.50
N ALA A 167 -5.34 -7.87 16.96
CA ALA A 167 -5.76 -7.24 18.21
C ALA A 167 -5.04 -7.84 19.43
N GLU A 168 -4.74 -9.14 19.45
CA GLU A 168 -3.97 -9.80 20.48
C GLU A 168 -2.51 -9.33 20.47
N ALA A 169 -1.84 -9.35 19.32
CA ALA A 169 -0.47 -8.89 19.17
C ALA A 169 -0.32 -7.41 19.61
N LEU A 170 -1.29 -6.57 19.24
CA LEU A 170 -1.30 -5.15 19.60
C LEU A 170 -1.50 -4.93 21.12
N ARG A 171 -2.28 -5.79 21.80
CA ARG A 171 -2.39 -5.74 23.27
C ARG A 171 -1.08 -6.13 23.95
N MET A 172 -0.35 -7.09 23.37
CA MET A 172 0.96 -7.53 23.90
C MET A 172 2.06 -6.49 23.68
N GLN A 173 2.07 -5.84 22.50
CA GLN A 173 3.04 -4.80 22.13
C GLN A 173 2.37 -3.57 21.50
N PRO A 174 1.79 -2.67 22.32
CA PRO A 174 0.96 -1.56 21.84
C PRO A 174 1.74 -0.49 21.04
N LYS A 175 3.07 -0.50 21.08
CA LYS A 175 3.95 0.46 20.39
C LYS A 175 4.83 -0.21 19.34
N SER A 176 4.56 -1.47 18.94
CA SER A 176 5.27 -2.08 17.84
C SER A 176 4.84 -1.44 16.52
N PHE A 177 5.81 -0.89 15.78
CA PHE A 177 5.55 -0.26 14.49
C PHE A 177 4.89 -1.25 13.52
N ASP A 178 5.46 -2.43 13.35
CA ASP A 178 5.01 -3.42 12.36
C ASP A 178 3.58 -3.91 12.67
N ILE A 179 3.27 -4.15 13.96
CA ILE A 179 1.92 -4.56 14.36
C ILE A 179 0.92 -3.43 14.14
N LEU A 180 1.26 -2.18 14.46
CA LEU A 180 0.42 -1.01 14.23
C LEU A 180 0.15 -0.82 12.74
N PHE A 181 1.20 -0.89 11.91
CA PHE A 181 1.09 -0.71 10.47
C PHE A 181 0.23 -1.79 9.82
N ASP A 182 0.50 -3.08 10.10
CA ASP A 182 -0.27 -4.19 9.55
C ASP A 182 -1.72 -4.18 10.04
N SER A 183 -1.96 -3.83 11.32
CA SER A 183 -3.32 -3.68 11.85
C SER A 183 -4.09 -2.54 11.16
N GLY A 184 -3.42 -1.41 10.90
CA GLY A 184 -3.99 -0.29 10.15
C GLY A 184 -4.32 -0.68 8.72
N ARG A 185 -3.36 -1.26 7.99
CA ARG A 185 -3.54 -1.76 6.62
C ARG A 185 -4.73 -2.74 6.54
N PHE A 186 -4.78 -3.72 7.42
CA PHE A 186 -5.85 -4.71 7.44
C PHE A 186 -7.23 -4.09 7.77
N ALA A 187 -7.27 -3.09 8.66
CA ALA A 187 -8.51 -2.36 8.94
C ALA A 187 -9.00 -1.58 7.70
N ALA A 188 -8.11 -0.98 6.92
CA ALA A 188 -8.44 -0.31 5.66
C ALA A 188 -9.05 -1.29 4.63
N GLU A 189 -8.48 -2.48 4.48
CA GLU A 189 -9.01 -3.53 3.61
C GLU A 189 -10.41 -4.02 4.00
N GLU A 190 -10.78 -3.81 5.26
CA GLU A 190 -12.12 -4.05 5.78
C GLU A 190 -13.05 -2.82 5.72
N ASN A 191 -12.61 -1.74 5.05
CA ASN A 191 -13.30 -0.43 5.00
C ASN A 191 -13.52 0.20 6.39
N ARG A 192 -12.75 -0.19 7.40
CA ARG A 192 -12.78 0.39 8.76
C ARG A 192 -11.81 1.57 8.84
N TRP A 193 -12.10 2.60 8.03
CA TRP A 193 -11.21 3.74 7.81
C TRP A 193 -10.82 4.50 9.09
N LYS A 194 -11.75 4.65 10.04
CA LYS A 194 -11.47 5.33 11.31
C LYS A 194 -10.47 4.56 12.17
N ASP A 195 -10.66 3.24 12.27
CA ASP A 195 -9.75 2.37 13.04
C ASP A 195 -8.37 2.34 12.37
N SER A 196 -8.33 2.24 11.05
CA SER A 196 -7.10 2.29 10.28
C SER A 196 -6.31 3.57 10.52
N LEU A 197 -6.95 4.73 10.38
CA LEU A 197 -6.32 6.03 10.60
C LEU A 197 -5.79 6.19 12.02
N GLU A 198 -6.49 5.68 13.05
CA GLU A 198 -5.99 5.71 14.42
C GLU A 198 -4.70 4.89 14.57
N LEU A 199 -4.68 3.68 14.01
CA LEU A 199 -3.53 2.79 14.05
C LEU A 199 -2.34 3.35 13.27
N LEU A 200 -2.57 3.86 12.06
CA LEU A 200 -1.52 4.45 11.23
C LEU A 200 -0.92 5.73 11.84
N LYS A 201 -1.72 6.58 12.49
CA LYS A 201 -1.20 7.73 13.26
C LYS A 201 -0.30 7.28 14.40
N ARG A 202 -0.67 6.19 15.08
CA ARG A 202 0.19 5.62 16.13
C ARG A 202 1.46 5.04 15.55
N ALA A 203 1.41 4.43 14.36
CA ALA A 203 2.59 3.97 13.63
C ALA A 203 3.51 5.14 13.23
N ASP A 204 2.94 6.24 12.69
CA ASP A 204 3.68 7.49 12.38
C ASP A 204 4.34 8.09 13.63
N ALA A 205 3.67 8.01 14.79
CA ALA A 205 4.23 8.49 16.06
C ALA A 205 5.40 7.62 16.58
N VAL A 206 5.44 6.32 16.24
CA VAL A 206 6.54 5.41 16.61
C VAL A 206 7.74 5.58 15.68
N LYS A 207 7.48 5.67 14.37
CA LYS A 207 8.49 5.87 13.33
C LYS A 207 8.05 7.00 12.40
N PRO A 208 8.34 8.25 12.77
CA PRO A 208 7.95 9.42 11.98
C PRO A 208 8.54 9.35 10.56
N ASP A 209 7.78 9.93 9.63
CA ASP A 209 8.19 10.07 8.23
C ASP A 209 8.51 8.74 7.52
N ASN A 210 7.84 7.66 7.94
CA ASN A 210 7.91 6.41 7.20
C ASN A 210 7.07 6.53 5.91
N PRO A 211 7.69 6.36 4.70
CA PRO A 211 7.00 6.56 3.44
C PRO A 211 5.75 5.69 3.26
N ALA A 212 5.80 4.41 3.69
CA ALA A 212 4.66 3.50 3.58
C ALA A 212 3.47 3.95 4.45
N VAL A 213 3.73 4.48 5.65
CA VAL A 213 2.69 5.03 6.53
C VAL A 213 2.11 6.30 5.95
N LEU A 214 2.96 7.23 5.47
CA LEU A 214 2.52 8.49 4.86
C LEU A 214 1.67 8.25 3.61
N MET A 215 2.06 7.28 2.77
CA MET A 215 1.28 6.85 1.62
C MET A 215 -0.12 6.38 2.04
N LYS A 216 -0.21 5.49 3.03
CA LYS A 216 -1.49 5.00 3.55
C LYS A 216 -2.34 6.11 4.15
N LEU A 217 -1.76 6.96 5.00
CA LEU A 217 -2.47 8.09 5.59
C LEU A 217 -3.03 9.03 4.52
N ALA A 218 -2.25 9.35 3.47
CA ALA A 218 -2.69 10.20 2.38
C ALA A 218 -3.91 9.62 1.65
N VAL A 219 -3.85 8.34 1.29
CA VAL A 219 -4.94 7.63 0.62
C VAL A 219 -6.19 7.57 1.50
N GLU A 220 -6.04 7.19 2.77
CA GLU A 220 -7.19 6.99 3.66
C GLU A 220 -7.86 8.30 4.08
N TYR A 221 -7.10 9.37 4.27
CA TYR A 221 -7.69 10.70 4.47
C TYR A 221 -8.50 11.15 3.25
N THR A 222 -8.05 10.81 2.04
CA THR A 222 -8.81 11.07 0.81
C THR A 222 -10.13 10.29 0.82
N GLN A 223 -10.11 9.00 1.21
CA GLN A 223 -11.31 8.16 1.27
C GLN A 223 -12.40 8.70 2.21
N ILE A 224 -12.01 9.35 3.31
CA ILE A 224 -12.97 9.95 4.26
C ILE A 224 -13.22 11.43 3.99
N GLY A 225 -12.71 12.00 2.87
CA GLY A 225 -12.92 13.39 2.49
C GLY A 225 -12.13 14.43 3.31
N GLU A 226 -11.15 14.01 4.13
CA GLU A 226 -10.27 14.92 4.88
C GLU A 226 -9.10 15.41 4.02
N LEU A 227 -9.40 16.08 2.91
CA LEU A 227 -8.45 16.44 1.84
C LEU A 227 -7.25 17.27 2.33
N GLU A 228 -7.42 18.16 3.30
CA GLU A 228 -6.28 18.93 3.85
C GLU A 228 -5.29 18.04 4.61
N ARG A 229 -5.76 17.04 5.36
CA ARG A 229 -4.89 16.06 6.02
C ARG A 229 -4.23 15.14 5.01
N ALA A 230 -4.97 14.73 3.97
CA ALA A 230 -4.42 13.98 2.85
C ALA A 230 -3.27 14.75 2.17
N ARG A 231 -3.47 16.05 1.92
CA ARG A 231 -2.45 16.93 1.34
C ARG A 231 -1.20 17.05 2.21
N VAL A 232 -1.38 17.20 3.53
CA VAL A 232 -0.23 17.27 4.45
C VAL A 232 0.57 15.96 4.44
N ALA A 233 -0.10 14.81 4.51
CA ALA A 233 0.57 13.50 4.50
C ALA A 233 1.28 13.23 3.16
N SER A 234 0.62 13.50 2.02
CA SER A 234 1.20 13.33 0.69
C SER A 234 2.34 14.29 0.40
N LYS A 235 2.27 15.54 0.94
CA LYS A 235 3.38 16.48 0.82
C LYS A 235 4.60 16.02 1.60
N ARG A 236 4.43 15.54 2.84
CA ARG A 236 5.54 14.96 3.62
C ARG A 236 6.19 13.80 2.86
N LEU A 237 5.39 12.93 2.25
CA LEU A 237 5.89 11.82 1.43
C LEU A 237 6.69 12.35 0.21
N TYR A 238 6.15 13.32 -0.51
CA TYR A 238 6.81 13.92 -1.66
C TYR A 238 8.13 14.62 -1.28
N ASP A 239 8.16 15.33 -0.13
CA ASP A 239 9.36 16.02 0.35
C ASP A 239 10.49 15.01 0.74
N LEU A 240 10.12 13.80 1.19
CA LEU A 240 11.07 12.72 1.50
C LEU A 240 11.59 12.03 0.24
N GLU A 241 10.72 11.82 -0.74
CA GLU A 241 11.01 11.04 -1.94
C GLU A 241 10.55 11.81 -3.20
N PRO A 242 11.16 12.98 -3.52
CA PRO A 242 10.67 13.85 -4.59
C PRO A 242 10.78 13.24 -5.99
N ASP A 243 11.66 12.27 -6.19
CA ASP A 243 11.86 11.56 -7.47
C ASP A 243 11.10 10.23 -7.53
N ASN A 244 10.41 9.83 -6.46
CA ASN A 244 9.59 8.63 -6.44
C ASN A 244 8.28 8.85 -7.20
N PRO A 245 8.01 8.08 -8.30
CA PRO A 245 6.81 8.24 -9.11
C PRO A 245 5.50 8.14 -8.32
N ASN A 246 5.45 7.23 -7.34
CA ASN A 246 4.25 7.04 -6.51
C ASN A 246 4.01 8.24 -5.58
N ALA A 247 5.08 8.80 -5.00
CA ALA A 247 4.98 9.99 -4.16
C ALA A 247 4.50 11.20 -4.98
N GLN A 248 5.08 11.40 -6.17
CA GLN A 248 4.67 12.44 -7.13
C GLN A 248 3.20 12.28 -7.52
N TYR A 249 2.79 11.07 -7.87
CA TYR A 249 1.41 10.78 -8.28
C TYR A 249 0.41 11.04 -7.17
N VAL A 250 0.62 10.50 -5.97
CA VAL A 250 -0.32 10.67 -4.85
C VAL A 250 -0.43 12.13 -4.45
N TYR A 251 0.68 12.86 -4.40
CA TYR A 251 0.66 14.29 -4.10
C TYR A 251 -0.08 15.08 -5.18
N GLY A 252 0.25 14.86 -6.46
CA GLY A 252 -0.41 15.53 -7.57
C GLY A 252 -1.91 15.25 -7.64
N ARG A 253 -2.34 13.99 -7.44
CA ARG A 253 -3.74 13.61 -7.42
C ARG A 253 -4.54 14.32 -6.31
N ILE A 254 -3.98 14.37 -5.10
CA ILE A 254 -4.63 15.05 -3.97
C ILE A 254 -4.70 16.57 -4.19
N LEU A 255 -3.66 17.17 -4.77
CA LEU A 255 -3.68 18.57 -5.17
C LEU A 255 -4.79 18.85 -6.20
N GLN A 256 -4.95 17.97 -7.17
CA GLN A 256 -5.99 18.07 -8.19
C GLN A 256 -7.39 17.99 -7.57
N GLU A 257 -7.65 17.06 -6.67
CA GLU A 257 -8.93 16.93 -5.97
C GLU A 257 -9.27 18.17 -5.12
N THR A 258 -8.28 18.85 -4.56
CA THR A 258 -8.48 20.07 -3.77
C THR A 258 -8.80 21.30 -4.60
N LYS A 259 -8.57 21.28 -5.92
CA LYS A 259 -8.80 22.37 -6.90
C LYS A 259 -8.18 23.73 -6.56
N ARG A 260 -7.40 23.80 -5.49
CA ARG A 260 -6.77 25.05 -4.98
C ARG A 260 -5.32 25.20 -5.42
N PHE A 261 -4.74 24.19 -6.05
CA PHE A 261 -3.31 24.06 -6.28
C PHE A 261 -2.96 23.71 -7.72
N GLN A 262 -3.80 24.11 -8.69
CA GLN A 262 -3.55 23.83 -10.11
C GLN A 262 -2.21 24.38 -10.59
N GLU A 263 -1.81 25.55 -10.09
CA GLU A 263 -0.48 26.14 -10.38
C GLU A 263 0.70 25.24 -9.99
N ILE A 264 0.48 24.30 -9.04
CA ILE A 264 1.50 23.34 -8.59
C ILE A 264 1.35 22.01 -9.32
N VAL A 265 0.11 21.56 -9.53
CA VAL A 265 -0.16 20.22 -10.08
C VAL A 265 0.14 20.13 -11.57
N ASP A 266 -0.18 21.17 -12.37
CA ASP A 266 0.07 21.15 -13.80
C ASP A 266 1.59 21.08 -14.13
N PRO A 267 2.48 21.93 -13.56
CA PRO A 267 3.92 21.76 -13.73
C PRO A 267 4.46 20.40 -13.26
N LEU A 268 3.92 19.86 -12.16
CA LEU A 268 4.31 18.55 -11.65
C LEU A 268 3.94 17.43 -12.64
N ALA A 269 2.71 17.40 -13.14
CA ALA A 269 2.25 16.39 -14.09
C ALA A 269 3.03 16.46 -15.42
N ARG A 270 3.27 17.68 -15.95
CA ARG A 270 4.07 17.89 -17.16
C ARG A 270 5.52 17.43 -16.98
N LYS A 271 6.14 17.72 -15.82
CA LYS A 271 7.48 17.22 -15.47
C LYS A 271 7.48 15.69 -15.45
N MET A 272 6.52 15.06 -14.78
CA MET A 272 6.41 13.59 -14.72
C MET A 272 6.30 12.96 -16.12
N VAL A 273 5.46 13.53 -17.01
CA VAL A 273 5.31 13.02 -18.38
C VAL A 273 6.58 13.28 -19.20
N ALA A 274 7.29 14.41 -19.02
CA ALA A 274 8.54 14.69 -19.71
C ALA A 274 9.66 13.73 -19.33
N GLU A 275 9.77 13.38 -18.05
CA GLU A 275 10.77 12.45 -17.53
C GLU A 275 10.41 10.99 -17.84
N ARG A 276 9.12 10.65 -17.79
CA ARG A 276 8.59 9.30 -17.98
C ARG A 276 7.36 9.31 -18.91
N PRO A 277 7.56 9.42 -20.25
CA PRO A 277 6.47 9.61 -21.21
C PRO A 277 5.43 8.49 -21.26
N ASN A 278 5.79 7.31 -20.77
CA ASN A 278 4.95 6.10 -20.76
C ASN A 278 4.48 5.70 -19.34
N ASP A 279 4.70 6.55 -18.35
CA ASP A 279 4.22 6.32 -16.98
C ASP A 279 2.69 6.50 -16.93
N PRO A 280 1.91 5.43 -16.66
CA PRO A 280 0.45 5.51 -16.67
C PRO A 280 -0.10 6.47 -15.62
N HIS A 281 0.58 6.64 -14.49
CA HIS A 281 0.18 7.56 -13.43
C HIS A 281 0.37 9.03 -13.83
N ALA A 282 1.50 9.33 -14.48
CA ALA A 282 1.77 10.67 -15.01
C ALA A 282 0.74 11.07 -16.09
N LEU A 283 0.46 10.13 -17.01
CA LEU A 283 -0.54 10.32 -18.06
C LEU A 283 -1.95 10.48 -17.49
N PHE A 284 -2.31 9.70 -16.46
CA PHE A 284 -3.58 9.84 -15.76
C PHE A 284 -3.73 11.23 -15.12
N LEU A 285 -2.71 11.69 -14.40
CA LEU A 285 -2.74 13.00 -13.73
C LEU A 285 -2.89 14.14 -14.75
N LEU A 286 -2.14 14.09 -15.86
CA LEU A 286 -2.28 15.08 -16.94
C LEU A 286 -3.68 15.03 -17.58
N GLY A 287 -4.22 13.84 -17.83
CA GLY A 287 -5.56 13.64 -18.34
C GLY A 287 -6.65 14.19 -17.41
N MET A 288 -6.46 14.12 -16.08
CA MET A 288 -7.38 14.74 -15.11
C MET A 288 -7.34 16.27 -15.19
N ILE A 289 -6.17 16.87 -15.37
CA ILE A 289 -6.01 18.32 -15.54
C ILE A 289 -6.75 18.76 -16.80
N ASP A 290 -6.48 18.12 -17.93
CA ASP A 290 -7.14 18.39 -19.20
C ASP A 290 -8.68 18.19 -19.11
N TYR A 291 -9.13 17.17 -18.34
CA TYR A 291 -10.55 16.96 -18.08
C TYR A 291 -11.18 18.15 -17.34
N ASP A 292 -10.56 18.64 -16.28
CA ASP A 292 -11.07 19.76 -15.48
C ASP A 292 -11.04 21.10 -16.26
N GLU A 293 -10.04 21.29 -17.13
CA GLU A 293 -9.93 22.44 -18.03
C GLU A 293 -10.89 22.38 -19.22
N GLY A 294 -11.54 21.22 -19.46
CA GLY A 294 -12.43 21.02 -20.59
C GLY A 294 -11.74 20.68 -21.91
N ASN A 295 -10.44 20.39 -21.87
CA ASN A 295 -9.62 19.94 -23.01
C ASN A 295 -9.93 18.47 -23.34
N ASN A 296 -11.17 18.20 -23.77
CA ASN A 296 -11.71 16.85 -23.88
C ASN A 296 -10.92 15.92 -24.82
N ALA A 297 -10.33 16.46 -25.88
CA ALA A 297 -9.54 15.67 -26.84
C ALA A 297 -8.19 15.23 -26.23
N GLU A 298 -7.51 16.14 -25.56
CA GLU A 298 -6.26 15.92 -24.85
C GLU A 298 -6.46 14.94 -23.70
N SER A 299 -7.48 15.17 -22.87
CA SER A 299 -7.85 14.30 -21.76
C SER A 299 -8.11 12.86 -22.23
N ARG A 300 -8.88 12.69 -23.32
CA ARG A 300 -9.12 11.35 -23.90
C ARG A 300 -7.82 10.69 -24.37
N ARG A 301 -6.95 11.45 -25.02
CA ARG A 301 -5.67 10.96 -25.51
C ARG A 301 -4.81 10.43 -24.34
N GLU A 302 -4.68 11.24 -23.28
CA GLU A 302 -3.83 10.88 -22.14
C GLU A 302 -4.41 9.71 -21.33
N PHE A 303 -5.73 9.67 -21.08
CA PHE A 303 -6.37 8.51 -20.44
C PHE A 303 -6.24 7.23 -21.28
N THR A 304 -6.40 7.34 -22.61
CA THR A 304 -6.24 6.18 -23.49
C THR A 304 -4.81 5.65 -23.46
N ARG A 305 -3.82 6.56 -23.48
CA ARG A 305 -2.40 6.18 -23.35
C ARG A 305 -2.11 5.57 -21.98
N SER A 306 -2.65 6.13 -20.90
CA SER A 306 -2.51 5.57 -19.55
C SER A 306 -3.00 4.11 -19.51
N LEU A 307 -4.19 3.82 -20.08
CA LEU A 307 -4.74 2.46 -20.16
C LEU A 307 -3.96 1.52 -21.10
N GLN A 308 -3.19 2.03 -22.06
CA GLN A 308 -2.29 1.20 -22.87
C GLN A 308 -1.13 0.64 -22.05
N PHE A 309 -0.61 1.41 -21.09
CA PHE A 309 0.50 1.01 -20.23
C PHE A 309 0.05 0.33 -18.93
N ASP A 310 -1.13 0.68 -18.41
CA ASP A 310 -1.79 0.00 -17.29
C ASP A 310 -3.27 -0.27 -17.60
N PRO A 311 -3.59 -1.39 -18.26
CA PRO A 311 -4.96 -1.76 -18.58
C PRO A 311 -5.84 -2.06 -17.36
N THR A 312 -5.23 -2.21 -16.18
CA THR A 312 -5.94 -2.55 -14.93
C THR A 312 -6.36 -1.32 -14.13
N ASN A 313 -5.94 -0.13 -14.52
CA ASN A 313 -6.22 1.11 -13.81
C ASN A 313 -7.71 1.49 -13.89
N ASN A 314 -8.43 1.17 -12.83
CA ASN A 314 -9.86 1.46 -12.72
C ASN A 314 -10.16 2.97 -12.59
N ASP A 315 -9.29 3.74 -11.94
CA ASP A 315 -9.46 5.19 -11.86
C ASP A 315 -9.41 5.84 -13.26
N THR A 316 -8.43 5.45 -14.08
CA THR A 316 -8.34 5.95 -15.47
C THR A 316 -9.56 5.56 -16.30
N ARG A 317 -10.04 4.31 -16.16
CA ARG A 317 -11.23 3.84 -16.87
C ARG A 317 -12.49 4.58 -16.40
N TYR A 318 -12.59 4.87 -15.11
CA TYR A 318 -13.67 5.67 -14.52
C TYR A 318 -13.69 7.10 -15.11
N TYR A 319 -12.54 7.80 -15.13
CA TYR A 319 -12.47 9.15 -15.68
C TYR A 319 -12.72 9.20 -17.20
N LEU A 320 -12.30 8.17 -17.92
CA LEU A 320 -12.67 8.04 -19.35
C LEU A 320 -14.17 7.87 -19.53
N ALA A 321 -14.84 7.12 -18.65
CA ALA A 321 -16.30 7.00 -18.64
C ALA A 321 -17.00 8.33 -18.31
N MET A 322 -16.47 9.08 -17.33
CA MET A 322 -16.96 10.43 -17.01
C MET A 322 -16.82 11.39 -18.20
N LEU A 323 -15.72 11.28 -18.95
CA LEU A 323 -15.54 12.06 -20.17
C LEU A 323 -16.54 11.65 -21.25
N ASP A 324 -16.82 10.35 -21.42
CA ASP A 324 -17.85 9.86 -22.35
C ASP A 324 -19.24 10.34 -21.96
N GLU A 325 -19.58 10.33 -20.66
CA GLU A 325 -20.84 10.89 -20.16
C GLU A 325 -20.97 12.38 -20.49
N ARG A 326 -19.90 13.16 -20.21
CA ARG A 326 -19.84 14.61 -20.53
C ARG A 326 -20.08 14.89 -22.00
N LEU A 327 -19.62 14.03 -22.89
CA LEU A 327 -19.77 14.12 -24.33
C LEU A 327 -21.09 13.52 -24.86
N GLY A 328 -21.93 12.96 -23.95
CA GLY A 328 -23.20 12.34 -24.30
C GLY A 328 -23.11 10.90 -24.81
N ASN A 329 -21.95 10.28 -24.74
CA ASN A 329 -21.68 8.89 -25.17
C ASN A 329 -22.09 7.90 -24.07
N PHE A 330 -23.36 7.91 -23.64
CA PHE A 330 -23.85 7.16 -22.47
C PHE A 330 -23.62 5.65 -22.56
N ASP A 331 -23.68 5.05 -23.75
CA ASP A 331 -23.45 3.60 -23.92
C ASP A 331 -21.96 3.25 -23.70
N ALA A 332 -21.05 4.07 -24.18
CA ALA A 332 -19.60 3.89 -23.95
C ALA A 332 -19.27 4.09 -22.47
N ALA A 333 -19.81 5.14 -21.85
CA ALA A 333 -19.65 5.41 -20.42
C ALA A 333 -20.15 4.24 -19.57
N ARG A 334 -21.36 3.73 -19.85
CA ARG A 334 -21.92 2.58 -19.15
C ARG A 334 -21.03 1.35 -19.25
N LYS A 335 -20.56 1.01 -20.46
CA LYS A 335 -19.68 -0.15 -20.67
C LYS A 335 -18.39 -0.04 -19.85
N SER A 336 -17.76 1.13 -19.86
CA SER A 336 -16.54 1.38 -19.09
C SER A 336 -16.78 1.27 -17.58
N LEU A 337 -17.89 1.80 -17.06
CA LEU A 337 -18.25 1.69 -15.65
C LEU A 337 -18.61 0.25 -15.25
N GLU A 338 -19.26 -0.52 -16.10
CA GLU A 338 -19.53 -1.94 -15.87
C GLU A 338 -18.24 -2.76 -15.75
N GLU A 339 -17.20 -2.46 -16.53
CA GLU A 339 -15.87 -3.07 -16.38
C GLU A 339 -15.21 -2.65 -15.06
N VAL A 340 -15.33 -1.37 -14.66
CA VAL A 340 -14.80 -0.92 -13.36
C VAL A 340 -15.47 -1.67 -12.21
N VAL A 341 -16.80 -1.71 -12.14
CA VAL A 341 -17.52 -2.35 -11.02
C VAL A 341 -17.38 -3.88 -11.01
N LYS A 342 -17.05 -4.48 -12.14
CA LYS A 342 -16.76 -5.91 -12.25
C LYS A 342 -15.40 -6.26 -11.62
N THR A 343 -14.40 -5.43 -11.81
CA THR A 343 -13.04 -5.63 -11.27
C THR A 343 -12.87 -5.06 -9.87
N ASP A 344 -13.56 -3.96 -9.57
CA ASP A 344 -13.65 -3.33 -8.24
C ASP A 344 -15.11 -3.04 -7.87
N PRO A 345 -15.82 -4.01 -7.28
CA PRO A 345 -17.21 -3.81 -6.84
C PRO A 345 -17.39 -2.71 -5.78
N ASN A 346 -16.30 -2.32 -5.11
CA ASN A 346 -16.29 -1.31 -4.06
C ASN A 346 -15.93 0.10 -4.56
N HIS A 347 -15.81 0.31 -5.86
CA HIS A 347 -15.58 1.62 -6.43
C HIS A 347 -16.87 2.47 -6.35
N ALA A 348 -17.05 3.20 -5.26
CA ALA A 348 -18.29 3.93 -4.95
C ALA A 348 -18.70 4.92 -6.07
N GLY A 349 -17.74 5.68 -6.61
CA GLY A 349 -17.99 6.61 -7.72
C GLY A 349 -18.52 5.91 -8.98
N ALA A 350 -17.92 4.78 -9.36
CA ALA A 350 -18.36 4.03 -10.52
C ALA A 350 -19.77 3.42 -10.31
N GLN A 351 -20.08 2.94 -9.12
CA GLN A 351 -21.43 2.46 -8.78
C GLN A 351 -22.46 3.60 -8.87
N GLN A 352 -22.11 4.79 -8.36
CA GLN A 352 -22.99 5.95 -8.42
C GLN A 352 -23.27 6.35 -9.87
N GLU A 353 -22.24 6.58 -10.68
CA GLU A 353 -22.39 7.04 -12.06
C GLU A 353 -23.07 5.97 -12.95
N LEU A 354 -22.77 4.69 -12.72
CA LEU A 354 -23.49 3.60 -13.38
C LEU A 354 -24.98 3.65 -13.07
N GLY A 355 -25.34 3.90 -11.81
CA GLY A 355 -26.72 4.10 -11.40
C GLY A 355 -27.40 5.28 -12.09
N VAL A 356 -26.71 6.41 -12.20
CA VAL A 356 -27.21 7.62 -12.90
C VAL A 356 -27.43 7.34 -14.38
N ILE A 357 -26.48 6.72 -15.06
CA ILE A 357 -26.59 6.39 -16.50
C ILE A 357 -27.73 5.40 -16.75
N ARG A 358 -27.86 4.35 -15.93
CA ARG A 358 -28.96 3.36 -16.02
C ARG A 358 -30.31 4.02 -15.82
N LEU A 359 -30.43 4.95 -14.86
CA LEU A 359 -31.64 5.71 -14.62
C LEU A 359 -32.05 6.54 -15.86
N ARG A 360 -31.09 7.19 -16.51
CA ARG A 360 -31.30 7.94 -17.77
C ARG A 360 -31.74 7.03 -18.91
N GLN A 361 -31.18 5.82 -18.98
CA GLN A 361 -31.52 4.83 -20.02
C GLN A 361 -32.81 4.05 -19.74
N GLY A 362 -33.47 4.29 -18.60
CA GLY A 362 -34.70 3.62 -18.21
C GLY A 362 -34.54 2.27 -17.54
N ASP A 363 -33.32 1.82 -17.26
CA ASP A 363 -33.06 0.65 -16.44
C ASP A 363 -33.17 1.00 -14.95
N ILE A 364 -34.43 1.12 -14.49
CA ILE A 364 -34.73 1.57 -13.12
C ILE A 364 -34.23 0.54 -12.07
N ALA A 365 -34.36 -0.76 -12.39
CA ALA A 365 -33.93 -1.83 -11.47
C ALA A 365 -32.39 -1.88 -11.32
N GLY A 366 -31.67 -1.79 -12.42
CA GLY A 366 -30.21 -1.72 -12.42
C GLY A 366 -29.69 -0.42 -11.77
N ALA A 367 -30.38 0.70 -11.97
CA ALA A 367 -30.07 1.97 -11.31
C ALA A 367 -30.20 1.87 -9.78
N ARG A 368 -31.31 1.28 -9.30
CA ARG A 368 -31.52 1.03 -7.88
C ARG A 368 -30.38 0.23 -7.28
N THR A 369 -30.04 -0.91 -7.89
CA THR A 369 -28.98 -1.80 -7.38
C THR A 369 -27.64 -1.07 -7.25
N ALA A 370 -27.23 -0.34 -8.29
CA ALA A 370 -25.96 0.36 -8.30
C ALA A 370 -25.92 1.50 -7.25
N LEU A 371 -27.00 2.30 -7.16
CA LEU A 371 -27.06 3.40 -6.18
C LEU A 371 -27.16 2.91 -4.72
N GLU A 372 -27.84 1.79 -4.45
CA GLU A 372 -27.86 1.18 -3.11
C GLU A 372 -26.46 0.69 -2.70
N ILE A 373 -25.67 0.14 -3.65
CA ILE A 373 -24.26 -0.22 -3.40
C ILE A 373 -23.43 1.04 -3.14
N ALA A 374 -23.54 2.06 -3.99
CA ALA A 374 -22.83 3.32 -3.81
C ALA A 374 -23.11 3.95 -2.44
N LEU A 375 -24.36 3.96 -2.02
CA LEU A 375 -24.79 4.49 -0.73
C LEU A 375 -24.23 3.66 0.46
N LYS A 376 -24.18 2.35 0.32
CA LYS A 376 -23.55 1.48 1.34
C LYS A 376 -22.07 1.74 1.50
N LEU A 377 -21.40 2.05 0.41
CA LEU A 377 -19.95 2.36 0.39
C LEU A 377 -19.68 3.78 0.91
N ARG A 378 -20.48 4.75 0.49
CA ARG A 378 -20.36 6.18 0.80
C ARG A 378 -21.73 6.78 1.17
N PRO A 379 -22.15 6.64 2.44
CA PRO A 379 -23.46 7.14 2.90
C PRO A 379 -23.52 8.66 3.09
N ASP A 380 -22.39 9.33 2.96
CA ASP A 380 -22.23 10.77 3.19
C ASP A 380 -22.35 11.64 1.93
N ILE A 381 -22.62 11.03 0.76
CA ILE A 381 -22.71 11.74 -0.52
C ILE A 381 -24.16 12.18 -0.78
N PRO A 382 -24.49 13.49 -0.69
CA PRO A 382 -25.86 13.97 -0.89
C PRO A 382 -26.45 13.55 -2.23
N GLN A 383 -25.64 13.64 -3.31
CA GLN A 383 -26.08 13.36 -4.68
C GLN A 383 -26.57 11.92 -4.85
N THR A 384 -25.95 10.94 -4.18
CA THR A 384 -26.39 9.53 -4.23
C THR A 384 -27.78 9.36 -3.63
N HIS A 385 -28.08 10.02 -2.51
CA HIS A 385 -29.41 10.04 -1.90
C HIS A 385 -30.47 10.65 -2.83
N TYR A 386 -30.14 11.80 -3.46
CA TYR A 386 -31.03 12.43 -4.42
C TYR A 386 -31.38 11.50 -5.59
N GLN A 387 -30.39 10.88 -6.21
CA GLN A 387 -30.59 9.97 -7.34
C GLN A 387 -31.39 8.72 -6.93
N LEU A 388 -31.11 8.15 -5.75
CA LEU A 388 -31.84 7.00 -5.24
C LEU A 388 -33.29 7.38 -4.88
N GLY A 389 -33.53 8.58 -4.38
CA GLY A 389 -34.89 9.12 -4.16
C GLY A 389 -35.68 9.17 -5.47
N LEU A 390 -35.08 9.63 -6.58
CA LEU A 390 -35.71 9.62 -7.89
C LEU A 390 -36.03 8.19 -8.38
N VAL A 391 -35.13 7.25 -8.15
CA VAL A 391 -35.34 5.84 -8.49
C VAL A 391 -36.50 5.25 -7.72
N TYR A 392 -36.56 5.47 -6.40
CA TYR A 392 -37.65 4.97 -5.55
C TYR A 392 -38.99 5.60 -5.95
N ALA A 393 -39.01 6.88 -6.27
CA ALA A 393 -40.22 7.55 -6.76
C ALA A 393 -40.76 6.91 -8.05
N ARG A 394 -39.88 6.57 -9.01
CA ARG A 394 -40.24 5.89 -10.26
C ARG A 394 -40.72 4.45 -10.04
N LEU A 395 -40.26 3.79 -8.97
CA LEU A 395 -40.72 2.47 -8.56
C LEU A 395 -42.02 2.48 -7.71
N GLY A 396 -42.58 3.65 -7.43
CA GLY A 396 -43.74 3.80 -6.55
C GLY A 396 -43.44 3.58 -5.06
N MET A 397 -42.19 3.54 -4.65
CA MET A 397 -41.71 3.31 -3.28
C MET A 397 -41.68 4.64 -2.52
N THR A 398 -42.86 5.22 -2.27
CA THR A 398 -43.04 6.59 -1.80
C THR A 398 -42.34 6.92 -0.50
N ASP A 399 -42.40 6.01 0.50
CA ASP A 399 -41.79 6.23 1.81
C ASP A 399 -40.25 6.27 1.72
N GLN A 400 -39.67 5.35 0.93
CA GLN A 400 -38.21 5.31 0.71
C GLN A 400 -37.74 6.53 -0.08
N ALA A 401 -38.53 6.96 -1.09
CA ALA A 401 -38.21 8.17 -1.83
C ALA A 401 -38.21 9.42 -0.93
N LYS A 402 -39.17 9.52 -0.03
CA LYS A 402 -39.27 10.62 0.95
C LYS A 402 -38.06 10.58 1.91
N THR A 403 -37.75 9.42 2.49
CA THR A 403 -36.59 9.25 3.38
C THR A 403 -35.29 9.68 2.69
N GLN A 404 -35.04 9.24 1.46
CA GLN A 404 -33.82 9.62 0.73
C GLN A 404 -33.76 11.13 0.43
N THR A 405 -34.90 11.75 0.15
CA THR A 405 -34.99 13.19 -0.07
C THR A 405 -34.70 13.99 1.20
N GLU A 406 -35.19 13.55 2.34
CA GLU A 406 -34.93 14.17 3.65
C GLU A 406 -33.44 14.10 3.99
N ILE A 407 -32.79 12.92 3.84
CA ILE A 407 -31.35 12.76 4.07
C ILE A 407 -30.54 13.63 3.11
N TYR A 408 -30.93 13.70 1.82
CA TYR A 408 -30.27 14.61 0.87
C TYR A 408 -30.31 16.06 1.36
N GLN A 409 -31.48 16.53 1.84
CA GLN A 409 -31.63 17.91 2.33
C GLN A 409 -30.76 18.19 3.54
N GLU A 410 -30.71 17.26 4.51
CA GLU A 410 -29.86 17.38 5.71
C GLU A 410 -28.37 17.42 5.37
N LEU A 411 -27.90 16.48 4.53
CA LEU A 411 -26.51 16.44 4.12
C LEU A 411 -26.12 17.68 3.30
N ASN A 412 -26.97 18.11 2.39
CA ASN A 412 -26.72 19.30 1.57
C ASN A 412 -26.69 20.57 2.41
N GLN A 413 -27.55 20.68 3.44
CA GLN A 413 -27.50 21.77 4.41
C GLN A 413 -26.18 21.77 5.19
N ALA A 414 -25.74 20.60 5.66
CA ALA A 414 -24.48 20.47 6.40
C ALA A 414 -23.25 20.88 5.54
N VAL A 415 -23.25 20.51 4.24
CA VAL A 415 -22.21 20.93 3.28
C VAL A 415 -22.22 22.46 3.11
N ASN A 416 -23.40 23.06 2.92
CA ASN A 416 -23.53 24.51 2.77
C ASN A 416 -23.12 25.29 4.02
N ASP A 417 -23.43 24.77 5.21
CA ASP A 417 -23.05 25.39 6.47
C ASP A 417 -21.54 25.27 6.74
N LYS A 418 -20.91 24.18 6.28
CA LYS A 418 -19.46 24.02 6.28
C LYS A 418 -18.80 25.05 5.35
N LEU A 419 -19.28 25.16 4.10
CA LEU A 419 -18.77 26.14 3.13
C LEU A 419 -18.89 27.59 3.65
N LYS A 420 -20.02 27.94 4.28
CA LYS A 420 -20.20 29.26 4.88
C LYS A 420 -19.21 29.53 6.00
N ARG A 421 -18.94 28.54 6.88
CA ARG A 421 -17.95 28.67 7.96
C ARG A 421 -16.53 28.82 7.41
N ASP A 422 -16.20 28.09 6.35
CA ASP A 422 -14.89 28.15 5.72
C ASP A 422 -14.66 29.49 4.98
N MET A 423 -15.72 30.05 4.36
CA MET A 423 -15.65 31.36 3.69
C MET A 423 -15.71 32.55 4.66
N TYR A 424 -16.39 32.38 5.79
CA TYR A 424 -16.52 33.45 6.81
C TYR A 424 -16.14 32.88 8.18
N PRO A 425 -14.83 32.68 8.45
CA PRO A 425 -14.39 32.24 9.78
C PRO A 425 -14.79 33.33 10.80
N GLN A 426 -15.69 32.97 11.71
CA GLN A 426 -16.11 33.86 12.80
C GLN A 426 -14.86 34.22 13.62
N SER A 427 -14.59 35.52 13.77
CA SER A 427 -13.55 36.03 14.67
C SER A 427 -13.76 35.41 16.06
N PRO A 428 -12.71 34.97 16.77
CA PRO A 428 -12.88 34.45 18.11
C PRO A 428 -13.56 35.50 18.97
N ASN A 429 -14.70 35.18 19.57
CA ASN A 429 -15.49 35.99 20.45
C ASN A 429 -14.58 36.60 21.52
N THR A 430 -14.29 37.88 21.42
CA THR A 430 -13.77 38.66 22.53
C THR A 430 -14.81 38.61 23.67
N LYS A 431 -14.59 37.71 24.62
CA LYS A 431 -15.34 37.69 25.87
C LYS A 431 -15.21 39.07 26.46
N SER A 432 -16.35 39.79 26.53
CA SER A 432 -16.53 41.00 27.32
C SER A 432 -16.00 40.74 28.71
N ALA A 433 -15.04 41.57 29.15
CA ALA A 433 -14.60 41.60 30.51
C ALA A 433 -15.79 41.99 31.41
N PRO A 434 -15.95 41.40 32.57
CA PRO A 434 -16.94 41.88 33.55
C PRO A 434 -16.46 43.21 34.15
N GLN A 435 -17.41 44.13 34.26
CA GLN A 435 -17.27 45.39 35.03
C GLN A 435 -17.19 45.07 36.51
#